data_48259c36ea158c105b78009baff9dcdb
#
_entry.id   48259c36ea158c105b78009baff9dcdb
#
_cell.length_a   1.000
_cell.length_b   1.000
_cell.length_c   1.000
_cell.angle_alpha   90.00
_cell.angle_beta   90.00
_cell.angle_gamma   90.00
#
_symmetry.space_group_name_H-M   'P 1'
#
loop_
_entity.id
_entity.type
_entity.pdbx_description
1 polymer ?
#
loop_
_entity_poly.entity_id
_entity_poly.type
_entity_poly.pdbx_seq_one_letter_code
_entity_poly.pdbx_strand_id
1 'polypeptide(L)'
;MPQIIQTLLIKYLQEIRKIYGTHLKKVILYGSYARGDYQKDSDIDIVAIVQGSREELQAKLKQVWDASADLELEYGTIVSPTVIPYEEFEKYKDDLPYYRNIQSEGVK
;
A
#
# COMPACT_ATOMS: atom_id res chain seq x y z
N MET A 1 -11.88 -12.27 -3.53
CA MET A 1 -11.74 -11.22 -2.51
C MET A 1 -13.12 -10.68 -2.14
N PRO A 2 -13.41 -10.51 -0.84
CA PRO A 2 -14.72 -9.97 -0.44
C PRO A 2 -14.99 -8.59 -0.99
N GLN A 3 -16.24 -8.30 -1.32
CA GLN A 3 -16.62 -7.02 -1.90
C GLN A 3 -16.33 -5.84 -0.96
N ILE A 4 -16.50 -6.03 0.34
CA ILE A 4 -16.20 -4.98 1.33
C ILE A 4 -14.71 -4.58 1.28
N ILE A 5 -13.82 -5.54 1.05
CA ILE A 5 -12.38 -5.28 0.92
C ILE A 5 -12.09 -4.53 -0.38
N GLN A 6 -12.78 -4.88 -1.47
CA GLN A 6 -12.63 -4.14 -2.73
C GLN A 6 -13.04 -2.69 -2.56
N THR A 7 -14.13 -2.44 -1.85
CA THR A 7 -14.60 -1.08 -1.58
C THR A 7 -13.59 -0.30 -0.73
N LEU A 8 -13.03 -0.96 0.29
CA LEU A 8 -11.98 -0.37 1.13
C LEU A 8 -10.77 0.02 0.27
N LEU A 9 -10.33 -0.87 -0.62
CA LEU A 9 -9.19 -0.61 -1.48
C LEU A 9 -9.42 0.56 -2.44
N ILE A 10 -10.62 0.70 -2.97
CA ILE A 10 -10.97 1.83 -3.84
C ILE A 10 -10.87 3.15 -3.05
N LYS A 11 -11.40 3.18 -1.83
CA LYS A 11 -11.32 4.36 -0.98
C LYS A 11 -9.88 4.67 -0.57
N TYR A 12 -9.09 3.65 -0.28
CA TYR A 12 -7.68 3.81 0.03
C TYR A 12 -6.93 4.47 -1.13
N LEU A 13 -7.17 3.99 -2.35
CA LEU A 13 -6.56 4.58 -3.55
C LEU A 13 -6.92 6.05 -3.70
N GLN A 14 -8.18 6.41 -3.46
CA GLN A 14 -8.60 7.81 -3.51
C GLN A 14 -7.84 8.68 -2.51
N GLU A 15 -7.68 8.19 -1.28
CA GLU A 15 -6.96 8.92 -0.24
C GLU A 15 -5.47 9.07 -0.55
N ILE A 16 -4.83 7.99 -1.02
CA ILE A 16 -3.41 8.02 -1.39
C ILE A 16 -3.17 9.00 -2.55
N ARG A 17 -4.06 9.03 -3.52
CA ARG A 17 -3.96 10.00 -4.63
C ARG A 17 -4.09 11.45 -4.17
N LYS A 18 -4.93 11.71 -3.17
CA LYS A 18 -5.04 13.04 -2.58
C LYS A 18 -3.75 13.45 -1.87
N ILE A 19 -3.11 12.50 -1.19
CA ILE A 19 -1.89 12.78 -0.41
C ILE A 19 -0.70 13.02 -1.32
N TYR A 20 -0.48 12.17 -2.32
CA TYR A 20 0.73 12.20 -3.15
C TYR A 20 0.52 12.75 -4.56
N GLY A 21 -0.71 12.80 -5.03
CA GLY A 21 -1.02 13.35 -6.35
C GLY A 21 -0.29 12.63 -7.48
N THR A 22 0.30 13.41 -8.37
CA THR A 22 1.02 12.88 -9.54
C THR A 22 2.33 12.16 -9.20
N HIS A 23 2.80 12.29 -7.96
CA HIS A 23 4.00 11.59 -7.51
C HIS A 23 3.75 10.11 -7.24
N LEU A 24 2.49 9.70 -7.08
CA LEU A 24 2.14 8.30 -6.91
C LEU A 24 2.35 7.54 -8.22
N LYS A 25 3.21 6.52 -8.19
CA LYS A 25 3.57 5.73 -9.38
C LYS A 25 2.83 4.40 -9.44
N LYS A 26 2.78 3.68 -8.32
CA LYS A 26 2.12 2.37 -8.23
C LYS A 26 1.53 2.16 -6.86
N VAL A 27 0.47 1.37 -6.79
CA VAL A 27 -0.05 0.83 -5.53
C VAL A 27 -0.16 -0.67 -5.72
N ILE A 28 0.44 -1.43 -4.80
CA ILE A 28 0.53 -2.88 -4.90
C ILE A 28 -0.12 -3.48 -3.65
N LEU A 29 -1.14 -4.30 -3.87
CA LEU A 29 -1.70 -5.15 -2.81
C LEU A 29 -0.76 -6.34 -2.65
N TYR A 30 -0.30 -6.59 -1.41
CA TYR A 30 0.68 -7.62 -1.11
C TYR A 30 0.17 -8.49 0.04
N GLY A 31 0.85 -9.61 0.30
CA GLY A 31 0.53 -10.46 1.43
C GLY A 31 -0.63 -11.41 1.17
N SER A 32 -1.31 -11.83 2.25
CA SER A 32 -2.34 -12.87 2.18
C SER A 32 -3.51 -12.51 1.29
N TYR A 33 -3.94 -11.25 1.24
CA TYR A 33 -5.03 -10.85 0.34
C TYR A 33 -4.62 -10.93 -1.13
N ALA A 34 -3.37 -10.63 -1.44
CA ALA A 34 -2.88 -10.74 -2.81
C ALA A 34 -2.74 -12.21 -3.25
N ARG A 35 -2.28 -13.07 -2.35
CA ARG A 35 -2.10 -14.50 -2.62
C ARG A 35 -3.41 -15.29 -2.60
N GLY A 36 -4.45 -14.76 -1.96
CA GLY A 36 -5.72 -15.45 -1.81
C GLY A 36 -5.82 -16.39 -0.61
N ASP A 37 -4.80 -16.43 0.24
CA ASP A 37 -4.79 -17.27 1.44
C ASP A 37 -5.13 -16.51 2.72
N TYR A 38 -5.85 -15.39 2.58
CA TYR A 38 -6.25 -14.54 3.70
C TYR A 38 -7.23 -15.26 4.63
N GLN A 39 -7.21 -14.87 5.89
CA GLN A 39 -8.11 -15.32 6.91
C GLN A 39 -8.91 -14.13 7.46
N LYS A 40 -9.87 -14.41 8.36
CA LYS A 40 -10.77 -13.40 8.91
C LYS A 40 -10.03 -12.23 9.56
N ASP A 41 -8.89 -12.48 10.20
CA ASP A 41 -8.10 -11.49 10.91
C ASP A 41 -6.81 -11.09 10.17
N SER A 42 -6.72 -11.42 8.89
CA SER A 42 -5.57 -11.00 8.08
C SER A 42 -5.55 -9.49 7.87
N ASP A 43 -4.34 -8.92 7.92
CA ASP A 43 -4.12 -7.51 7.61
C ASP A 43 -4.10 -7.30 6.10
N ILE A 44 -4.51 -6.11 5.67
CA ILE A 44 -4.37 -5.71 4.27
C ILE A 44 -3.03 -5.01 4.12
N ASP A 45 -2.09 -5.63 3.41
CA ASP A 45 -0.77 -5.05 3.15
C ASP A 45 -0.79 -4.32 1.82
N ILE A 46 -0.62 -3.00 1.87
CA ILE A 46 -0.64 -2.14 0.69
C ILE A 46 0.66 -1.37 0.60
N VAL A 47 1.31 -1.45 -0.56
CA VAL A 47 2.56 -0.74 -0.83
C VAL A 47 2.29 0.35 -1.85
N ALA A 48 2.62 1.59 -1.50
CA ALA A 48 2.57 2.72 -2.41
C ALA A 48 4.01 3.05 -2.85
N ILE A 49 4.24 3.10 -4.15
CA ILE A 49 5.52 3.47 -4.72
C ILE A 49 5.39 4.89 -5.24
N VAL A 50 6.14 5.81 -4.62
CA VAL A 50 5.94 7.25 -4.77
C VAL A 50 7.26 7.92 -5.14
N GLN A 51 7.21 8.82 -6.10
CA GLN A 51 8.38 9.62 -6.49
C GLN A 51 8.67 10.67 -5.43
N GLY A 52 9.92 10.75 -4.98
CA GLY A 52 10.37 11.71 -3.98
C GLY A 52 11.43 11.09 -3.08
N SER A 53 12.08 11.93 -2.28
CA SER A 53 13.05 11.46 -1.29
C SER A 53 12.33 10.84 -0.09
N ARG A 54 13.06 10.04 0.70
CA ARG A 54 12.50 9.47 1.93
C ARG A 54 11.99 10.57 2.86
N GLU A 55 12.70 11.70 2.94
CA GLU A 55 12.29 12.83 3.78
C GLU A 55 10.94 13.41 3.33
N GLU A 56 10.77 13.62 2.03
CA GLU A 56 9.52 14.12 1.47
C GLU A 56 8.36 13.16 1.72
N LEU A 57 8.59 11.86 1.54
CA LEU A 57 7.56 10.84 1.77
C LEU A 57 7.23 10.72 3.25
N GLN A 58 8.26 10.81 4.11
CA GLN A 58 8.09 10.76 5.56
C GLN A 58 7.22 11.90 6.08
N ALA A 59 7.37 13.10 5.49
CA ALA A 59 6.58 14.26 5.88
C ALA A 59 5.07 14.04 5.70
N LYS A 60 4.67 13.20 4.76
CA LYS A 60 3.26 12.88 4.50
C LYS A 60 2.81 11.56 5.09
N LEU A 61 3.70 10.81 5.73
CA LEU A 61 3.39 9.48 6.24
C LEU A 61 2.28 9.49 7.29
N LYS A 62 2.23 10.53 8.12
CA LYS A 62 1.17 10.67 9.11
C LYS A 62 -0.21 10.72 8.45
N GLN A 63 -0.33 11.40 7.31
CA GLN A 63 -1.60 11.47 6.57
C GLN A 63 -2.00 10.10 6.05
N VAL A 64 -1.03 9.29 5.61
CA VAL A 64 -1.29 7.91 5.16
C VAL A 64 -1.80 7.05 6.31
N TRP A 65 -1.16 7.14 7.48
CA TRP A 65 -1.58 6.38 8.66
C TRP A 65 -2.95 6.82 9.16
N ASP A 66 -3.23 8.14 9.14
CA ASP A 66 -4.54 8.66 9.54
C ASP A 66 -5.66 8.15 8.61
N ALA A 67 -5.43 8.17 7.31
CA ALA A 67 -6.37 7.64 6.34
C ALA A 67 -6.59 6.14 6.53
N SER A 68 -5.52 5.39 6.79
CA SER A 68 -5.60 3.95 7.06
C SER A 68 -6.40 3.66 8.33
N ALA A 69 -6.18 4.43 9.38
CA ALA A 69 -6.91 4.27 10.64
C ALA A 69 -8.40 4.53 10.47
N ASP A 70 -8.78 5.54 9.69
CA ASP A 70 -10.18 5.84 9.39
C ASP A 70 -10.85 4.68 8.66
N LEU A 71 -10.16 4.06 7.71
CA LEU A 71 -10.68 2.91 6.98
C LEU A 71 -10.79 1.66 7.88
N GLU A 72 -9.84 1.48 8.79
CA GLU A 72 -9.93 0.39 9.77
C GLU A 72 -11.17 0.52 10.64
N LEU A 73 -11.47 1.73 11.11
CA LEU A 73 -12.66 1.99 11.90
C LEU A 73 -13.94 1.74 11.10
N GLU A 74 -13.96 2.15 9.84
CA GLU A 74 -15.14 2.00 9.00
C GLU A 74 -15.40 0.56 8.60
N TYR A 75 -14.36 -0.21 8.28
CA TYR A 75 -14.52 -1.55 7.72
C TYR A 75 -14.13 -2.68 8.66
N GLY A 76 -13.56 -2.38 9.81
CA GLY A 76 -13.19 -3.40 10.79
C GLY A 76 -12.03 -4.30 10.36
N THR A 77 -11.20 -3.85 9.42
CA THR A 77 -10.05 -4.60 8.92
C THR A 77 -8.80 -3.75 9.03
N ILE A 78 -7.71 -4.33 9.52
CA ILE A 78 -6.44 -3.62 9.70
C ILE A 78 -5.78 -3.39 8.34
N VAL A 79 -5.38 -2.16 8.09
CA VAL A 79 -4.64 -1.78 6.89
C VAL A 79 -3.21 -1.45 7.30
N SER A 80 -2.24 -2.14 6.70
CA SER A 80 -0.81 -1.93 6.95
C SER A 80 -0.18 -1.24 5.74
N PRO A 81 -0.09 0.11 5.75
CA PRO A 81 0.46 0.84 4.62
C PRO A 81 1.97 0.90 4.65
N THR A 82 2.59 0.76 3.50
CA THR A 82 4.02 0.95 3.31
C THR A 82 4.23 1.91 2.14
N VAL A 83 5.14 2.85 2.28
CA VAL A 83 5.48 3.79 1.22
C VAL A 83 6.96 3.62 0.88
N ILE A 84 7.24 3.40 -0.40
CA ILE A 84 8.60 3.16 -0.89
C ILE A 84 8.92 4.22 -1.96
N PRO A 85 10.10 4.90 -1.86
CA PRO A 85 10.53 5.82 -2.91
C PRO A 85 10.70 5.10 -4.24
N TYR A 86 10.16 5.69 -5.30
CA TYR A 86 10.17 5.08 -6.64
C TYR A 86 11.58 4.73 -7.12
N GLU A 87 12.53 5.64 -6.94
CA GLU A 87 13.91 5.39 -7.38
C GLU A 87 14.56 4.24 -6.62
N GLU A 88 14.29 4.15 -5.31
CA GLU A 88 14.80 3.05 -4.49
C GLU A 88 14.19 1.72 -4.92
N PHE A 89 12.88 1.68 -5.17
CA PHE A 89 12.22 0.47 -5.64
C PHE A 89 12.80 0.01 -6.98
N GLU A 90 12.93 0.92 -7.95
CA GLU A 90 13.47 0.59 -9.27
C GLU A 90 14.92 0.10 -9.19
N LYS A 91 15.72 0.68 -8.28
CA LYS A 91 17.12 0.30 -8.12
C LYS A 91 17.29 -1.10 -7.52
N TYR A 92 16.45 -1.47 -6.54
CA TYR A 92 16.65 -2.68 -5.75
C TYR A 92 15.59 -3.76 -5.97
N LYS A 93 14.63 -3.56 -6.85
CA LYS A 93 13.50 -4.48 -7.02
C LYS A 93 13.89 -5.91 -7.38
N ASP A 94 15.02 -6.08 -8.07
CA ASP A 94 15.51 -7.40 -8.48
C ASP A 94 16.52 -7.98 -7.49
N ASP A 95 17.04 -7.18 -6.56
CA ASP A 95 18.12 -7.59 -5.66
C ASP A 95 17.63 -7.90 -4.24
N LEU A 96 16.72 -7.07 -3.70
CA LEU A 96 16.22 -7.25 -2.34
C LEU A 96 15.03 -8.21 -2.32
N PRO A 97 15.06 -9.26 -1.48
CA PRO A 97 13.98 -10.26 -1.44
C PRO A 97 12.60 -9.65 -1.22
N TYR A 98 12.47 -8.66 -0.33
CA TYR A 98 11.19 -8.01 -0.06
C TYR A 98 10.63 -7.31 -1.31
N TYR A 99 11.47 -6.54 -2.00
CA TYR A 99 11.03 -5.81 -3.21
C TYR A 99 10.73 -6.79 -4.35
N ARG A 100 11.52 -7.84 -4.47
CA ARG A 100 11.30 -8.89 -5.47
C ARG A 100 9.97 -9.62 -5.22
N ASN A 101 9.67 -9.91 -3.96
CA ASN A 101 8.41 -10.56 -3.59
C ASN A 101 7.20 -9.68 -3.87
N ILE A 102 7.29 -8.38 -3.59
CA ILE A 102 6.22 -7.42 -3.93
C ILE A 102 5.95 -7.46 -5.43
N GLN A 103 7.02 -7.47 -6.24
CA GLN A 103 6.92 -7.50 -7.70
C GLN A 103 6.27 -8.78 -8.22
N SER A 104 6.63 -9.93 -7.66
CA SER A 104 6.17 -11.24 -8.13
C SER A 104 4.84 -11.67 -7.52
N GLU A 105 4.58 -11.35 -6.25
CA GLU A 105 3.38 -11.79 -5.54
C GLU A 105 2.29 -10.72 -5.45
N GLY A 106 2.66 -9.44 -5.56
CA GLY A 106 1.72 -8.34 -5.42
C GLY A 106 0.77 -8.19 -6.60
N VAL A 107 -0.43 -7.70 -6.32
CA VAL A 107 -1.42 -7.31 -7.33
C VAL A 107 -1.30 -5.81 -7.54
N LYS A 108 -1.06 -5.40 -8.78
CA LYS A 108 -0.81 -4.00 -9.16
C LYS A 108 -2.07 -3.23 -9.54
#